data_872f49790fdded805599b7633ed229a5
#
_entry.id   872f49790fdded805599b7633ed229a5
#
_cell.length_a   1.000
_cell.length_b   1.000
_cell.length_c   1.000
_cell.angle_alpha   90.00
_cell.angle_beta   90.00
_cell.angle_gamma   90.00
#
_symmetry.space_group_name_H-M   'P 1'
#
loop_
_entity.id
_entity.type
_entity.pdbx_description
1 polymer ?
#
loop_
_entity_poly.entity_id
_entity_poly.type
_entity_poly.pdbx_seq_one_letter_code
_entity_poly.pdbx_strand_id
1 'polypeptide(L)'
;DEVPSRGLGDVYKRQLPYRSLSKKGFRNLMFIVSLIFFLVGVFFWYIGAWPVFGFLGLDVLLLYYAFKINYKSGEIFETVKIIQQNLLITRNFPSGKKQTWNLEPYWTKVEISNPARHQHNLIVKSKDKVVLLGSFLNYNDKRKLLTQIESALQLLNNKMSKI
;
A
#
# COMPACT_ATOMS: atom_id res chain seq x y z
N ASP A 1 -15.50 -6.15 -8.65
CA ASP A 1 -15.32 -6.58 -10.06
C ASP A 1 -14.45 -7.82 -10.04
N GLU A 2 -15.10 -8.95 -10.26
CA GLU A 2 -14.47 -10.26 -10.37
C GLU A 2 -13.68 -10.33 -11.69
N VAL A 3 -12.38 -10.57 -11.57
CA VAL A 3 -11.53 -10.90 -12.71
C VAL A 3 -11.69 -12.39 -12.99
N PRO A 4 -12.10 -12.80 -14.20
CA PRO A 4 -12.34 -14.20 -14.52
C PRO A 4 -11.05 -15.02 -14.45
N SER A 5 -11.13 -16.13 -13.73
CA SER A 5 -10.10 -17.17 -13.66
C SER A 5 -9.96 -17.87 -15.00
N ARG A 6 -8.95 -17.52 -15.79
CA ARG A 6 -8.53 -18.30 -16.95
C ARG A 6 -7.08 -18.74 -16.80
N GLY A 7 -6.90 -20.03 -16.63
CA GLY A 7 -5.63 -20.72 -16.82
C GLY A 7 -4.79 -20.89 -15.57
N LEU A 8 -4.42 -22.12 -15.28
CA LEU A 8 -3.55 -22.61 -14.19
C LEU A 8 -2.11 -22.04 -14.22
N GLY A 9 -1.89 -20.83 -14.69
CA GLY A 9 -0.55 -20.27 -14.91
C GLY A 9 -0.23 -18.98 -14.14
N ASP A 10 -1.23 -18.17 -13.79
CA ASP A 10 -0.94 -16.84 -13.27
C ASP A 10 -1.51 -16.64 -11.87
N VAL A 11 -0.68 -16.82 -10.84
CA VAL A 11 -1.05 -16.39 -9.48
C VAL A 11 -0.81 -14.90 -9.38
N TYR A 12 -1.89 -14.13 -9.36
CA TYR A 12 -1.88 -12.67 -9.22
C TYR A 12 -2.28 -12.28 -7.81
N LYS A 13 -1.42 -11.57 -7.09
CA LYS A 13 -1.78 -10.96 -5.81
C LYS A 13 -1.38 -9.49 -5.78
N ARG A 14 -2.38 -8.63 -5.63
CA ARG A 14 -2.21 -7.20 -5.43
C ARG A 14 -2.24 -6.89 -3.94
N GLN A 15 -1.16 -6.35 -3.41
CA GLN A 15 -1.06 -5.86 -2.03
C GLN A 15 -1.31 -4.36 -2.02
N LEU A 16 -2.30 -3.94 -1.23
CA LEU A 16 -2.62 -2.53 -1.02
C LEU A 16 -2.28 -2.13 0.42
N PRO A 17 -1.73 -0.94 0.65
CA PRO A 17 -1.56 -0.41 2.00
C PRO A 17 -2.91 -0.31 2.71
N TYR A 18 -2.90 -0.62 3.99
CA TYR A 18 -4.08 -0.41 4.84
C TYR A 18 -4.31 1.09 4.99
N ARG A 19 -5.48 1.58 4.58
CA ARG A 19 -5.86 2.99 4.73
C ARG A 19 -6.79 3.15 5.92
N SER A 20 -6.42 4.00 6.86
CA SER A 20 -7.23 4.31 8.04
C SER A 20 -8.53 5.02 7.68
N LEU A 21 -8.54 5.80 6.59
CA LEU A 21 -9.70 6.55 6.14
C LEU A 21 -9.96 6.30 4.65
N SER A 22 -11.21 5.95 4.30
CA SER A 22 -11.63 5.84 2.91
C SER A 22 -11.74 7.22 2.25
N LYS A 23 -11.71 7.29 0.90
CA LYS A 23 -11.93 8.57 0.17
C LYS A 23 -13.26 9.23 0.55
N LYS A 24 -14.30 8.44 0.79
CA LYS A 24 -15.62 8.94 1.27
C LYS A 24 -15.53 9.47 2.69
N GLY A 25 -14.86 8.75 3.59
CA GLY A 25 -14.64 9.17 4.98
C GLY A 25 -13.86 10.47 5.07
N PHE A 26 -12.81 10.62 4.27
CA PHE A 26 -12.06 11.87 4.18
C PHE A 26 -12.94 13.06 3.74
N ARG A 27 -13.73 12.89 2.68
CA ARG A 27 -14.61 13.96 2.21
C ARG A 27 -15.62 14.39 3.27
N ASN A 28 -16.21 13.42 3.97
CA ASN A 28 -17.15 13.70 5.06
C ASN A 28 -16.46 14.41 6.24
N LEU A 29 -15.26 13.97 6.62
CA LEU A 29 -14.47 14.63 7.65
C LEU A 29 -14.17 16.08 7.29
N MET A 30 -13.68 16.33 6.08
CA MET A 30 -13.38 17.69 5.59
C MET A 30 -14.61 18.57 5.54
N PHE A 31 -15.76 18.01 5.15
CA PHE A 31 -17.02 18.74 5.15
C PHE A 31 -17.44 19.16 6.57
N ILE A 32 -17.38 18.24 7.53
CA ILE A 32 -17.71 18.53 8.93
C ILE A 32 -16.78 19.58 9.52
N VAL A 33 -15.47 19.41 9.34
CA VAL A 33 -14.47 20.38 9.84
C VAL A 33 -14.68 21.75 9.22
N SER A 34 -14.88 21.83 7.90
CA SER A 34 -15.14 23.08 7.21
C SER A 34 -16.43 23.76 7.69
N LEU A 35 -17.47 22.99 7.96
CA LEU A 35 -18.74 23.52 8.47
C LEU A 35 -18.56 24.10 9.87
N ILE A 36 -17.85 23.41 10.77
CA ILE A 36 -17.57 23.89 12.13
C ILE A 36 -16.77 25.21 12.06
N PHE A 37 -15.69 25.23 11.27
CA PHE A 37 -14.84 26.42 11.16
C PHE A 37 -15.57 27.58 10.51
N PHE A 38 -16.47 27.32 9.58
CA PHE A 38 -17.33 28.33 8.98
C PHE A 38 -18.26 28.97 10.01
N LEU A 39 -18.96 28.15 10.82
CA LEU A 39 -19.86 28.65 11.85
C LEU A 39 -19.12 29.48 12.92
N VAL A 40 -17.97 28.99 13.37
CA VAL A 40 -17.10 29.73 14.30
C VAL A 40 -16.61 31.03 13.67
N GLY A 41 -16.20 30.99 12.41
CA GLY A 41 -15.73 32.18 11.68
C GLY A 41 -16.83 33.24 11.51
N VAL A 42 -18.07 32.84 11.21
CA VAL A 42 -19.22 33.75 11.12
C VAL A 42 -19.50 34.41 12.48
N PHE A 43 -19.39 33.64 13.58
CA PHE A 43 -19.52 34.22 14.92
C PHE A 43 -18.46 35.30 15.20
N PHE A 44 -17.18 35.02 14.89
CA PHE A 44 -16.10 36.00 15.06
C PHE A 44 -16.25 37.21 14.13
N TRP A 45 -16.76 37.01 12.93
CA TRP A 45 -17.09 38.10 12.03
C TRP A 45 -18.12 39.05 12.64
N TYR A 46 -19.19 38.49 13.24
CA TYR A 46 -20.25 39.28 13.85
C TYR A 46 -19.78 40.14 15.03
N ILE A 47 -18.82 39.65 15.84
CA ILE A 47 -18.24 40.42 16.96
C ILE A 47 -17.10 41.36 16.53
N GLY A 48 -16.88 41.56 15.22
CA GLY A 48 -15.85 42.45 14.70
C GLY A 48 -14.43 41.89 14.62
N ALA A 49 -14.23 40.61 14.95
CA ALA A 49 -12.94 39.94 14.86
C ALA A 49 -12.73 39.27 13.48
N TRP A 50 -12.99 40.01 12.40
CA TRP A 50 -12.92 39.50 11.04
C TRP A 50 -11.58 38.86 10.62
N PRO A 51 -10.38 39.21 11.17
CA PRO A 51 -9.15 38.52 10.79
C PRO A 51 -9.14 37.03 11.17
N VAL A 52 -9.88 36.67 12.24
CA VAL A 52 -9.99 35.27 12.68
C VAL A 52 -10.62 34.40 11.61
N PHE A 53 -11.58 34.93 10.86
CA PHE A 53 -12.20 34.23 9.74
C PHE A 53 -11.17 33.83 8.67
N GLY A 54 -10.23 34.73 8.36
CA GLY A 54 -9.14 34.46 7.43
C GLY A 54 -8.20 33.36 7.90
N PHE A 55 -7.84 33.34 9.19
CA PHE A 55 -7.01 32.28 9.80
C PHE A 55 -7.71 30.92 9.77
N LEU A 56 -8.98 30.86 10.11
CA LEU A 56 -9.76 29.62 10.07
C LEU A 56 -9.83 29.05 8.65
N GLY A 57 -9.98 29.91 7.64
CA GLY A 57 -9.92 29.51 6.23
C GLY A 57 -8.56 28.94 5.83
N LEU A 58 -7.48 29.55 6.30
CA LEU A 58 -6.12 29.07 6.08
C LEU A 58 -5.89 27.70 6.74
N ASP A 59 -6.36 27.49 7.97
CA ASP A 59 -6.24 26.21 8.68
C ASP A 59 -6.94 25.07 7.94
N VAL A 60 -8.16 25.31 7.42
CA VAL A 60 -8.88 24.32 6.61
C VAL A 60 -8.08 23.98 5.34
N LEU A 61 -7.48 24.97 4.71
CA LEU A 61 -6.69 24.80 3.50
C LEU A 61 -5.40 24.01 3.79
N LEU A 62 -4.70 24.31 4.87
CA LEU A 62 -3.51 23.56 5.31
C LEU A 62 -3.86 22.11 5.64
N LEU A 63 -4.96 21.90 6.36
CA LEU A 63 -5.45 20.57 6.67
C LEU A 63 -5.74 19.77 5.40
N TYR A 64 -6.43 20.38 4.44
CA TYR A 64 -6.71 19.76 3.14
C TYR A 64 -5.42 19.36 2.40
N TYR A 65 -4.42 20.23 2.35
CA TYR A 65 -3.14 19.95 1.70
C TYR A 65 -2.37 18.84 2.43
N ALA A 66 -2.33 18.86 3.76
CA ALA A 66 -1.68 17.82 4.56
C ALA A 66 -2.26 16.44 4.26
N PHE A 67 -3.58 16.33 4.25
CA PHE A 67 -4.26 15.10 3.90
C PHE A 67 -4.04 14.70 2.44
N LYS A 68 -4.09 15.63 1.49
CA LYS A 68 -3.85 15.37 0.07
C LYS A 68 -2.45 14.77 -0.16
N ILE A 69 -1.43 15.30 0.52
CA ILE A 69 -0.06 14.77 0.45
C ILE A 69 -0.02 13.37 1.06
N ASN A 70 -0.63 13.18 2.23
CA ASN A 70 -0.67 11.88 2.90
C ASN A 70 -1.40 10.82 2.06
N TYR A 71 -2.51 11.17 1.43
CA TYR A 71 -3.23 10.28 0.52
C TYR A 71 -2.38 9.87 -0.68
N LYS A 72 -1.64 10.82 -1.27
CA LYS A 72 -0.75 10.52 -2.39
C LYS A 72 0.38 9.58 -1.99
N SER A 73 0.94 9.73 -0.80
CA SER A 73 1.98 8.83 -0.28
C SER A 73 1.47 7.41 -0.03
N GLY A 74 0.19 7.23 0.32
CA GLY A 74 -0.44 5.93 0.56
C GLY A 74 -0.83 5.15 -0.71
N GLU A 75 -0.52 5.62 -1.91
CA GLU A 75 -0.84 4.94 -3.17
C GLU A 75 0.26 3.98 -3.66
N ILE A 76 1.28 3.70 -2.83
CA ILE A 76 2.24 2.64 -3.13
C ILE A 76 1.52 1.30 -3.04
N PHE A 77 1.54 0.53 -4.11
CA PHE A 77 1.07 -0.85 -4.08
C PHE A 77 2.07 -1.79 -4.71
N GLU A 78 2.13 -2.97 -4.17
CA GLU A 78 3.01 -4.03 -4.64
C GLU A 78 2.16 -5.13 -5.27
N THR A 79 2.67 -5.69 -6.35
CA THR A 79 2.04 -6.76 -7.09
C THR A 79 3.03 -7.90 -7.22
N VAL A 80 2.63 -9.09 -6.81
CA VAL A 80 3.40 -10.31 -7.02
C VAL A 80 2.68 -11.13 -8.08
N LYS A 81 3.35 -11.46 -9.16
CA LYS A 81 2.85 -12.29 -10.26
C LYS A 81 3.81 -13.43 -10.55
N ILE A 82 3.27 -14.57 -10.89
CA ILE A 82 4.03 -15.68 -11.43
C ILE A 82 3.65 -15.80 -12.91
N ILE A 83 4.61 -15.60 -13.80
CA ILE A 83 4.41 -15.64 -15.25
C ILE A 83 5.48 -16.52 -15.86
N GLN A 84 5.10 -17.55 -16.61
CA GLN A 84 6.01 -18.40 -17.40
C GLN A 84 7.26 -18.84 -16.62
N GLN A 85 7.08 -19.38 -15.42
CA GLN A 85 8.18 -19.84 -14.55
C GLN A 85 9.06 -18.71 -13.93
N ASN A 86 8.63 -17.47 -13.98
CA ASN A 86 9.29 -16.33 -13.32
C ASN A 86 8.42 -15.71 -12.24
N LEU A 87 9.03 -15.31 -11.13
CA LEU A 87 8.40 -14.53 -10.08
C LEU A 87 8.64 -13.04 -10.33
N LEU A 88 7.59 -12.34 -10.75
CA LEU A 88 7.63 -10.91 -11.03
C LEU A 88 7.07 -10.12 -9.86
N ILE A 89 7.91 -9.31 -9.23
CA ILE A 89 7.51 -8.38 -8.17
C ILE A 89 7.53 -6.98 -8.76
N THR A 90 6.38 -6.28 -8.72
CA THR A 90 6.27 -4.91 -9.21
C THR A 90 5.79 -4.00 -8.09
N ARG A 91 6.55 -2.95 -7.82
CA ARG A 91 6.17 -1.86 -6.92
C ARG A 91 5.80 -0.63 -7.74
N ASN A 92 4.60 -0.14 -7.55
CA ASN A 92 4.10 1.05 -8.20
C ASN A 92 4.11 2.22 -7.21
N PHE A 93 4.72 3.31 -7.60
CA PHE A 93 4.79 4.54 -6.81
C PHE A 93 3.74 5.55 -7.27
N PRO A 94 3.26 6.45 -6.38
CA PRO A 94 2.29 7.50 -6.74
C PRO A 94 2.82 8.48 -7.78
N SER A 95 4.14 8.55 -7.93
CA SER A 95 4.81 9.37 -8.96
C SER A 95 4.72 8.80 -10.37
N GLY A 96 4.05 7.63 -10.55
CA GLY A 96 4.01 6.92 -11.82
C GLY A 96 5.24 6.03 -12.08
N LYS A 97 6.28 6.13 -11.25
CA LYS A 97 7.44 5.22 -11.33
C LYS A 97 7.02 3.81 -10.99
N LYS A 98 7.51 2.86 -11.79
CA LYS A 98 7.36 1.42 -11.56
C LYS A 98 8.74 0.81 -11.36
N GLN A 99 8.87 0.00 -10.33
CA GLN A 99 10.07 -0.78 -10.08
C GLN A 99 9.70 -2.25 -10.16
N THR A 100 10.37 -3.00 -11.03
CA THR A 100 10.05 -4.40 -11.30
C THR A 100 11.28 -5.25 -11.07
N TRP A 101 11.11 -6.34 -10.32
CA TRP A 101 12.13 -7.35 -10.10
C TRP A 101 11.65 -8.66 -10.70
N ASN A 102 12.48 -9.26 -11.54
CA ASN A 102 12.29 -10.61 -12.07
C ASN A 102 13.19 -11.55 -11.27
N LEU A 103 12.59 -12.53 -10.61
CA LEU A 103 13.25 -13.49 -9.76
C LEU A 103 13.01 -14.91 -10.29
N GLU A 104 14.02 -15.76 -10.21
CA GLU A 104 13.91 -17.16 -10.59
C GLU A 104 13.30 -17.95 -9.43
N PRO A 105 12.14 -18.63 -9.57
CA PRO A 105 11.45 -19.33 -8.50
C PRO A 105 12.29 -20.40 -7.82
N TYR A 106 13.10 -21.13 -8.59
CA TYR A 106 13.96 -22.21 -8.09
C TYR A 106 14.94 -21.72 -7.01
N TRP A 107 15.51 -20.52 -7.19
CA TRP A 107 16.47 -19.92 -6.25
C TRP A 107 15.83 -18.93 -5.27
N THR A 108 14.51 -18.78 -5.34
CA THR A 108 13.81 -17.82 -4.51
C THR A 108 13.47 -18.41 -3.15
N LYS A 109 13.94 -17.74 -2.09
CA LYS A 109 13.57 -17.98 -0.70
C LYS A 109 12.82 -16.79 -0.15
N VAL A 110 11.79 -17.05 0.65
CA VAL A 110 11.00 -16.01 1.30
C VAL A 110 11.13 -16.19 2.80
N GLU A 111 11.48 -15.13 3.50
CA GLU A 111 11.66 -15.19 4.95
C GLU A 111 11.16 -13.89 5.60
N ILE A 112 10.70 -13.98 6.84
CA ILE A 112 10.42 -12.81 7.67
C ILE A 112 11.66 -12.53 8.50
N SER A 113 12.19 -11.31 8.39
CA SER A 113 13.35 -10.86 9.16
C SER A 113 13.09 -10.98 10.66
N ASN A 114 14.15 -11.37 11.39
CA ASN A 114 14.16 -11.75 12.79
C ASN A 114 13.39 -10.80 13.72
N PRO A 115 12.58 -11.33 14.67
CA PRO A 115 11.69 -10.59 15.56
C PRO A 115 12.38 -9.66 16.57
N ALA A 116 13.71 -9.69 16.71
CA ALA A 116 14.45 -8.86 17.67
C ALA A 116 14.48 -7.35 17.32
N ARG A 117 14.12 -6.94 16.11
CA ARG A 117 13.92 -5.54 15.73
C ARG A 117 12.42 -5.34 15.50
N HIS A 118 11.84 -4.31 16.08
CA HIS A 118 10.42 -3.94 16.01
C HIS A 118 9.81 -3.80 14.58
N GLN A 119 10.58 -4.08 13.54
CA GLN A 119 10.15 -4.10 12.14
C GLN A 119 10.36 -5.49 11.54
N HIS A 120 9.30 -6.29 11.55
CA HIS A 120 9.25 -7.54 10.81
C HIS A 120 9.14 -7.26 9.31
N ASN A 121 10.22 -7.42 8.56
CA ASN A 121 10.20 -7.24 7.11
C ASN A 121 10.10 -8.59 6.42
N LEU A 122 9.22 -8.70 5.41
CA LEU A 122 9.18 -9.85 4.52
C LEU A 122 10.27 -9.66 3.46
N ILE A 123 11.20 -10.59 3.40
CA ILE A 123 12.37 -10.53 2.52
C ILE A 123 12.24 -11.65 1.49
N VAL A 124 12.32 -11.30 0.23
CA VAL A 124 12.40 -12.24 -0.88
C VAL A 124 13.82 -12.20 -1.43
N LYS A 125 14.54 -13.32 -1.33
CA LYS A 125 15.92 -13.46 -1.81
C LYS A 125 15.94 -14.39 -3.01
N SER A 126 16.66 -14.03 -4.06
CA SER A 126 16.89 -14.88 -5.23
C SER A 126 18.26 -14.56 -5.82
N LYS A 127 19.20 -15.50 -5.70
CA LYS A 127 20.62 -15.28 -6.09
C LYS A 127 21.17 -13.99 -5.42
N ASP A 128 21.58 -13.03 -6.22
CA ASP A 128 22.17 -11.74 -5.76
C ASP A 128 21.11 -10.66 -5.49
N LYS A 129 19.83 -10.97 -5.67
CA LYS A 129 18.74 -9.99 -5.51
C LYS A 129 18.03 -10.20 -4.17
N VAL A 130 17.89 -9.09 -3.45
CA VAL A 130 17.12 -9.04 -2.19
C VAL A 130 16.04 -7.98 -2.35
N VAL A 131 14.77 -8.38 -2.19
CA VAL A 131 13.61 -7.50 -2.30
C VAL A 131 12.85 -7.51 -0.98
N LEU A 132 12.65 -6.33 -0.41
CA LEU A 132 11.77 -6.14 0.74
C LEU A 132 10.34 -5.99 0.26
N LEU A 133 9.44 -6.84 0.73
CA LEU A 133 8.04 -6.89 0.32
C LEU A 133 7.11 -6.55 1.49
N GLY A 134 6.00 -5.87 1.19
CA GLY A 134 4.96 -5.61 2.17
C GLY A 134 5.42 -4.80 3.38
N SER A 135 6.29 -3.79 3.20
CA SER A 135 6.76 -2.94 4.29
C SER A 135 5.62 -2.23 5.04
N PHE A 136 4.49 -2.02 4.36
CA PHE A 136 3.27 -1.40 4.88
C PHE A 136 2.27 -2.40 5.49
N LEU A 137 2.55 -3.71 5.43
CA LEU A 137 1.68 -4.75 5.98
C LEU A 137 1.96 -4.98 7.47
N ASN A 138 0.92 -5.35 8.22
CA ASN A 138 1.08 -5.83 9.59
C ASN A 138 1.71 -7.25 9.61
N TYR A 139 2.12 -7.72 10.78
CA TYR A 139 2.77 -9.02 10.94
C TYR A 139 1.91 -10.19 10.45
N ASN A 140 0.61 -10.19 10.77
CA ASN A 140 -0.29 -11.28 10.40
C ASN A 140 -0.48 -11.36 8.88
N ASP A 141 -0.58 -10.20 8.21
CA ASP A 141 -0.72 -10.15 6.76
C ASP A 141 0.60 -10.53 6.06
N LYS A 142 1.75 -10.15 6.62
CA LYS A 142 3.06 -10.61 6.13
C LYS A 142 3.19 -12.13 6.22
N ARG A 143 2.74 -12.73 7.31
CA ARG A 143 2.76 -14.19 7.49
C ARG A 143 1.84 -14.88 6.48
N LYS A 144 0.63 -14.38 6.26
CA LYS A 144 -0.27 -14.91 5.22
C LYS A 144 0.35 -14.80 3.83
N LEU A 145 0.99 -13.66 3.54
CA LEU A 145 1.65 -13.45 2.26
C LEU A 145 2.84 -14.40 2.07
N LEU A 146 3.65 -14.60 3.12
CA LEU A 146 4.74 -15.58 3.14
C LEU A 146 4.22 -16.96 2.72
N THR A 147 3.24 -17.51 3.45
CA THR A 147 2.67 -18.85 3.19
C THR A 147 2.13 -18.96 1.76
N GLN A 148 1.50 -17.93 1.24
CA GLN A 148 0.98 -17.92 -0.12
C GLN A 148 2.08 -17.95 -1.19
N ILE A 149 3.14 -17.16 -0.99
CA ILE A 149 4.27 -17.16 -1.94
C ILE A 149 5.01 -18.50 -1.87
N GLU A 150 5.26 -19.03 -0.68
CA GLU A 150 5.90 -20.35 -0.51
C GLU A 150 5.10 -21.48 -1.17
N SER A 151 3.79 -21.53 -0.95
CA SER A 151 2.91 -22.52 -1.60
C SER A 151 2.97 -22.42 -3.12
N ALA A 152 2.96 -21.18 -3.65
CA ALA A 152 3.04 -20.95 -5.08
C ALA A 152 4.42 -21.35 -5.66
N LEU A 153 5.51 -21.09 -4.95
CA LEU A 153 6.86 -21.51 -5.34
C LEU A 153 7.00 -23.04 -5.32
N GLN A 154 6.46 -23.71 -4.30
CA GLN A 154 6.46 -25.17 -4.22
C GLN A 154 5.72 -25.82 -5.39
N LEU A 155 4.53 -25.28 -5.74
CA LEU A 155 3.77 -25.77 -6.90
C LEU A 155 4.55 -25.63 -8.22
N LEU A 156 5.26 -24.52 -8.38
CA LEU A 156 6.10 -24.28 -9.57
C LEU A 156 7.30 -25.22 -9.63
N ASN A 157 8.01 -25.37 -8.51
CA ASN A 157 9.19 -26.23 -8.46
C ASN A 157 8.83 -27.70 -8.69
N ASN A 158 7.69 -28.16 -8.14
CA ASN A 158 7.18 -29.50 -8.39
C ASN A 158 6.78 -29.73 -9.86
N LYS A 159 6.30 -28.67 -10.55
CA LYS A 159 5.95 -28.74 -11.96
C LYS A 159 7.20 -28.79 -12.85
N MET A 160 8.25 -28.03 -12.48
CA MET A 160 9.53 -28.05 -13.19
C MET A 160 10.30 -29.34 -13.03
N SER A 161 10.17 -30.03 -11.90
CA SER A 161 10.83 -31.32 -11.64
C SER A 161 10.19 -32.52 -12.37
N LYS A 162 9.02 -32.31 -13.00
CA LYS A 162 8.30 -33.37 -13.76
C LYS A 162 8.48 -33.27 -15.27
N ILE A 163 9.26 -32.31 -15.74
CA ILE A 163 9.65 -32.11 -17.15
C ILE A 163 11.09 -32.54 -17.34
#